data_11ed38ea96ae2e8dd5c3e02791944457
#
_entry.id   11ed38ea96ae2e8dd5c3e02791944457
#
_cell.length_a   1.000
_cell.length_b   1.000
_cell.length_c   1.000
_cell.angle_alpha   90.00
_cell.angle_beta   90.00
_cell.angle_gamma   90.00
#
_symmetry.space_group_name_H-M   'P 1'
#
loop_
_entity.id
_entity.type
_entity.pdbx_description
1 polymer ?
#
loop_
_entity_poly.entity_id
_entity_poly.type
_entity_poly.pdbx_seq_one_letter_code
_entity_poly.pdbx_strand_id
1 'polypeptide(L)'
;MIYSQLLGSLTSSPAQAAEVADTDESTTYQTDLKTTNHLYENLKKLVLSTVKAINPKFDSAIYMIDPEAGVFSLQASHTDDFLDSIPSNNSIISSILKNTSTVYQKDDKDGWNELFDDKPWRGSECVIGSPISLHGSIAGFVLTRIDHFSDMTDKDKSVLQTMGKFISHGLGSLESLEKHIMGEENKSRIIEIFSELNFKSDESQVLDHFKYLIRTFFYYDRLTISLKSEKELNSIIKLVDGVKDEFVEGTEFPSHGTLHGLPIVSEKVILSQNWKESHENVARFNSNEAPTDFQSVLGVPIIAYGESRGSLFIERITGQPYTTADEQNLKLIGRVMGASLNWLIEYEKIYQNATHDGLSKLLNHQTYKERFSEEIQRAKRFQHHMAVLIFDLDKFKRVNDTLGHPYGDYVIQTVAKIMSENVRTIDVVARYGGEEFAIILINTTSEMALVVAQRIVDNIADYPYSMNGESIQMTISGGMSLYPTHSENMK
;
A
#
# COMPACT_ATOMS: atom_id res chain seq x y z
N MET A 1 -25.33 -6.02 -16.59
CA MET A 1 -24.90 -6.78 -17.78
C MET A 1 -23.38 -7.02 -17.76
N ILE A 2 -22.55 -6.03 -17.53
CA ILE A 2 -21.07 -6.18 -17.38
C ILE A 2 -20.69 -7.01 -16.16
N TYR A 3 -21.43 -6.91 -15.09
CA TYR A 3 -21.21 -7.65 -13.83
C TYR A 3 -21.42 -9.18 -14.00
N SER A 4 -22.39 -9.60 -14.79
CA SER A 4 -22.62 -11.02 -15.13
C SER A 4 -21.60 -11.55 -16.13
N GLN A 5 -21.06 -10.69 -17.01
CA GLN A 5 -19.99 -11.08 -17.93
C GLN A 5 -18.62 -11.21 -17.23
N LEU A 6 -18.31 -10.34 -16.27
CA LEU A 6 -17.08 -10.43 -15.46
C LEU A 6 -17.05 -11.71 -14.60
N LEU A 7 -18.17 -12.05 -13.98
CA LEU A 7 -18.27 -13.29 -13.18
C LEU A 7 -18.34 -14.54 -14.07
N GLY A 8 -19.01 -14.49 -15.20
CA GLY A 8 -19.08 -15.59 -16.15
C GLY A 8 -17.73 -15.93 -16.80
N SER A 9 -16.86 -14.93 -17.02
CA SER A 9 -15.49 -15.15 -17.53
C SER A 9 -14.53 -15.71 -16.48
N LEU A 10 -14.82 -15.52 -15.20
CA LEU A 10 -14.03 -16.05 -14.08
C LEU A 10 -14.36 -17.52 -13.76
N THR A 11 -15.56 -18.00 -14.15
CA THR A 11 -16.05 -19.35 -13.85
C THR A 11 -15.96 -20.34 -15.02
N SER A 12 -15.68 -19.88 -16.25
CA SER A 12 -15.57 -20.78 -17.39
C SER A 12 -14.20 -21.46 -17.44
N SER A 13 -14.21 -22.78 -17.27
CA SER A 13 -13.07 -23.66 -17.56
C SER A 13 -12.66 -23.52 -19.06
N PRO A 14 -11.33 -23.56 -19.37
CA PRO A 14 -10.81 -23.37 -20.74
C PRO A 14 -11.31 -24.34 -21.80
N ALA A 15 -12.11 -25.35 -21.44
CA ALA A 15 -12.54 -26.42 -22.32
C ALA A 15 -13.83 -26.14 -23.13
N GLN A 16 -14.58 -25.07 -22.86
CA GLN A 16 -15.84 -24.77 -23.56
C GLN A 16 -15.80 -23.59 -24.54
N ALA A 17 -14.64 -22.93 -24.72
CA ALA A 17 -14.50 -21.78 -25.61
C ALA A 17 -14.01 -22.14 -27.05
N ALA A 18 -14.02 -23.39 -27.43
CA ALA A 18 -13.38 -23.84 -28.67
C ALA A 18 -14.35 -24.00 -29.91
N GLU A 19 -15.57 -23.53 -29.85
CA GLU A 19 -16.48 -23.61 -30.99
C GLU A 19 -17.34 -22.35 -31.17
N VAL A 20 -16.78 -21.24 -31.63
CA VAL A 20 -17.46 -20.25 -32.49
C VAL A 20 -16.41 -19.51 -33.32
N ALA A 21 -16.65 -19.53 -34.63
CA ALA A 21 -15.76 -19.20 -35.73
C ALA A 21 -15.32 -17.72 -35.85
N ASP A 22 -14.09 -17.59 -36.37
CA ASP A 22 -13.59 -16.65 -37.39
C ASP A 22 -14.28 -15.28 -37.53
N THR A 23 -13.75 -14.29 -36.84
CA THR A 23 -13.56 -12.91 -37.31
C THR A 23 -12.49 -12.25 -36.45
N ASP A 24 -11.74 -11.27 -36.97
CA ASP A 24 -10.65 -10.52 -36.33
C ASP A 24 -11.01 -9.91 -34.96
N GLU A 25 -12.30 -9.70 -34.68
CA GLU A 25 -12.84 -9.22 -33.40
C GLU A 25 -12.63 -10.21 -32.23
N SER A 26 -12.58 -11.54 -32.51
CA SER A 26 -12.44 -12.52 -31.44
C SER A 26 -11.06 -12.57 -30.80
N THR A 27 -10.03 -12.21 -31.56
CA THR A 27 -8.63 -12.21 -31.07
C THR A 27 -8.37 -11.05 -30.13
N THR A 28 -8.92 -9.87 -30.44
CA THR A 28 -8.82 -8.66 -29.63
C THR A 28 -9.56 -8.84 -28.29
N TYR A 29 -10.77 -9.40 -28.33
CA TYR A 29 -11.57 -9.68 -27.13
C TYR A 29 -10.90 -10.68 -26.17
N GLN A 30 -10.22 -11.70 -26.70
CA GLN A 30 -9.46 -12.66 -25.90
C GLN A 30 -8.20 -12.06 -25.27
N THR A 31 -7.58 -11.09 -25.92
CA THR A 31 -6.40 -10.39 -25.38
C THR A 31 -6.81 -9.46 -24.24
N ASP A 32 -7.90 -8.71 -24.38
CA ASP A 32 -8.44 -7.81 -23.35
C ASP A 32 -8.86 -8.57 -22.09
N LEU A 33 -9.56 -9.69 -22.22
CA LEU A 33 -9.93 -10.60 -21.13
C LEU A 33 -8.69 -11.13 -20.36
N LYS A 34 -7.62 -11.50 -21.06
CA LYS A 34 -6.41 -12.01 -20.43
C LYS A 34 -5.70 -10.94 -19.59
N THR A 35 -5.77 -9.70 -20.01
CA THR A 35 -5.01 -8.60 -19.36
C THR A 35 -5.75 -8.07 -18.13
N THR A 36 -7.07 -7.90 -18.20
CA THR A 36 -7.89 -7.56 -17.01
C THR A 36 -7.78 -8.67 -15.96
N ASN A 37 -7.83 -9.94 -16.37
CA ASN A 37 -7.61 -11.07 -15.47
C ASN A 37 -6.25 -11.01 -14.77
N HIS A 38 -5.18 -10.56 -15.43
CA HIS A 38 -3.86 -10.45 -14.83
C HIS A 38 -3.83 -9.40 -13.71
N LEU A 39 -4.53 -8.27 -13.86
CA LEU A 39 -4.64 -7.24 -12.83
C LEU A 39 -5.42 -7.74 -11.60
N TYR A 40 -6.51 -8.46 -11.82
CA TYR A 40 -7.27 -9.12 -10.75
C TYR A 40 -6.39 -10.13 -10.00
N GLU A 41 -5.62 -10.94 -10.73
CA GLU A 41 -4.69 -11.90 -10.13
C GLU A 41 -3.61 -11.21 -9.29
N ASN A 42 -3.06 -10.10 -9.76
CA ASN A 42 -2.06 -9.33 -9.01
C ASN A 42 -2.66 -8.70 -7.74
N LEU A 43 -3.87 -8.15 -7.81
CA LEU A 43 -4.56 -7.62 -6.64
C LEU A 43 -4.81 -8.70 -5.58
N LYS A 44 -5.27 -9.89 -5.99
CA LYS A 44 -5.47 -11.04 -5.11
C LYS A 44 -4.16 -11.47 -4.44
N LYS A 45 -3.10 -11.64 -5.22
CA LYS A 45 -1.76 -12.00 -4.71
C LYS A 45 -1.22 -10.98 -3.72
N LEU A 46 -1.43 -9.69 -3.98
CA LEU A 46 -0.99 -8.63 -3.09
C LEU A 46 -1.69 -8.73 -1.73
N VAL A 47 -3.01 -8.90 -1.70
CA VAL A 47 -3.77 -9.03 -0.45
C VAL A 47 -3.30 -10.24 0.35
N LEU A 48 -3.17 -11.40 -0.30
CA LEU A 48 -2.69 -12.61 0.36
C LEU A 48 -1.26 -12.41 0.91
N SER A 49 -0.33 -11.87 0.11
CA SER A 49 1.05 -11.62 0.57
C SER A 49 1.10 -10.63 1.75
N THR A 50 0.19 -9.65 1.79
CA THR A 50 0.08 -8.69 2.90
C THR A 50 -0.37 -9.39 4.19
N VAL A 51 -1.35 -10.28 4.13
CA VAL A 51 -1.78 -11.06 5.31
C VAL A 51 -0.64 -11.90 5.86
N LYS A 52 0.14 -12.58 5.00
CA LYS A 52 1.33 -13.32 5.43
C LYS A 52 2.43 -12.43 6.02
N ALA A 53 2.55 -11.19 5.55
CA ALA A 53 3.48 -10.22 6.14
C ALA A 53 3.04 -9.73 7.53
N ILE A 54 1.73 -9.72 7.81
CA ILE A 54 1.18 -9.40 9.14
C ILE A 54 1.55 -10.52 10.13
N ASN A 55 1.22 -11.75 9.78
CA ASN A 55 1.56 -12.92 10.56
C ASN A 55 1.67 -14.17 9.64
N PRO A 56 2.84 -14.81 9.54
CA PRO A 56 3.04 -16.00 8.72
C PRO A 56 2.14 -17.18 9.06
N LYS A 57 1.56 -17.21 10.27
CA LYS A 57 0.61 -18.23 10.71
C LYS A 57 -0.82 -18.01 10.22
N PHE A 58 -1.14 -16.83 9.68
CA PHE A 58 -2.47 -16.52 9.19
C PHE A 58 -2.65 -17.03 7.77
N ASP A 59 -3.70 -17.80 7.56
CA ASP A 59 -4.10 -18.30 6.25
C ASP A 59 -5.36 -17.57 5.79
N SER A 60 -5.34 -17.09 4.55
CA SER A 60 -6.46 -16.32 4.00
C SER A 60 -6.89 -16.82 2.65
N ALA A 61 -8.17 -16.61 2.37
CA ALA A 61 -8.80 -16.86 1.09
C ALA A 61 -9.67 -15.66 0.68
N ILE A 62 -9.82 -15.46 -0.60
CA ILE A 62 -10.67 -14.45 -1.22
C ILE A 62 -11.81 -15.16 -1.92
N TYR A 63 -13.04 -14.80 -1.57
CA TYR A 63 -14.24 -15.33 -2.14
C TYR A 63 -15.05 -14.23 -2.82
N MET A 64 -15.61 -14.53 -3.98
CA MET A 64 -16.53 -13.65 -4.70
C MET A 64 -17.88 -14.34 -4.89
N ILE A 65 -18.95 -13.57 -4.87
CA ILE A 65 -20.31 -14.10 -5.06
C ILE A 65 -20.48 -14.57 -6.49
N ASP A 66 -21.04 -15.77 -6.64
CA ASP A 66 -21.63 -16.26 -7.88
C ASP A 66 -23.15 -16.05 -7.79
N PRO A 67 -23.71 -15.05 -8.50
CA PRO A 67 -25.13 -14.74 -8.40
C PRO A 67 -26.05 -15.81 -9.01
N GLU A 68 -25.54 -16.59 -9.97
CA GLU A 68 -26.33 -17.65 -10.63
C GLU A 68 -26.40 -18.91 -9.77
N ALA A 69 -25.29 -19.27 -9.13
CA ALA A 69 -25.23 -20.44 -8.26
C ALA A 69 -25.69 -20.14 -6.80
N GLY A 70 -25.73 -18.86 -6.40
CA GLY A 70 -26.09 -18.46 -5.02
C GLY A 70 -25.05 -18.84 -3.98
N VAL A 71 -23.80 -18.98 -4.38
CA VAL A 71 -22.66 -19.36 -3.52
C VAL A 71 -21.54 -18.32 -3.63
N PHE A 72 -20.60 -18.36 -2.69
CA PHE A 72 -19.32 -17.64 -2.80
C PHE A 72 -18.27 -18.60 -3.33
N SER A 73 -17.66 -18.28 -4.45
CA SER A 73 -16.63 -19.09 -5.11
C SER A 73 -15.24 -18.60 -4.74
N LEU A 74 -14.33 -19.53 -4.44
CA LEU A 74 -12.93 -19.28 -4.11
C LEU A 74 -12.22 -18.68 -5.33
N GLN A 75 -11.54 -17.56 -5.10
CA GLN A 75 -10.76 -16.86 -6.13
C GLN A 75 -9.25 -17.01 -5.93
N ALA A 76 -8.81 -17.07 -4.71
CA ALA A 76 -7.42 -17.28 -4.34
C ALA A 76 -7.31 -17.64 -2.85
N SER A 77 -6.33 -18.45 -2.47
CA SER A 77 -6.05 -18.82 -1.09
C SER A 77 -4.56 -19.04 -0.84
N HIS A 78 -4.16 -19.07 0.43
CA HIS A 78 -2.82 -19.45 0.86
C HIS A 78 -2.61 -20.96 0.89
N THR A 79 -3.65 -21.72 1.15
CA THR A 79 -3.61 -23.18 1.34
C THR A 79 -4.81 -23.81 0.63
N ASP A 80 -4.72 -25.10 0.37
CA ASP A 80 -5.79 -25.89 -0.24
C ASP A 80 -6.87 -26.31 0.77
N ASP A 81 -6.76 -25.84 2.03
CA ASP A 81 -7.74 -26.20 3.08
C ASP A 81 -9.06 -25.45 2.96
N PHE A 82 -9.14 -24.38 2.17
CA PHE A 82 -10.34 -23.61 1.94
C PHE A 82 -11.19 -24.27 0.87
N LEU A 83 -12.50 -24.43 1.12
CA LEU A 83 -13.41 -25.02 0.14
C LEU A 83 -13.56 -24.14 -1.10
N ASP A 84 -13.70 -24.76 -2.27
CA ASP A 84 -13.88 -24.06 -3.56
C ASP A 84 -15.15 -23.21 -3.62
N SER A 85 -16.18 -23.57 -2.84
CA SER A 85 -17.42 -22.81 -2.77
C SER A 85 -18.03 -22.85 -1.37
N ILE A 86 -18.61 -21.74 -0.94
CA ILE A 86 -19.29 -21.58 0.35
C ILE A 86 -20.73 -21.15 0.11
N PRO A 87 -21.72 -21.84 0.72
CA PRO A 87 -23.12 -21.44 0.61
C PRO A 87 -23.35 -20.02 1.14
N SER A 88 -24.15 -19.22 0.45
CA SER A 88 -24.46 -17.86 0.86
C SER A 88 -25.23 -17.75 2.18
N ASN A 89 -25.85 -18.83 2.62
CA ASN A 89 -26.57 -18.96 3.88
C ASN A 89 -25.71 -19.50 5.04
N ASN A 90 -24.41 -19.75 4.82
CA ASN A 90 -23.50 -20.16 5.89
C ASN A 90 -23.59 -19.18 7.08
N SER A 91 -23.73 -19.71 8.31
CA SER A 91 -23.97 -18.93 9.51
C SER A 91 -22.82 -17.98 9.86
N ILE A 92 -21.57 -18.45 9.69
CA ILE A 92 -20.35 -17.68 9.94
C ILE A 92 -20.24 -16.53 8.92
N ILE A 93 -20.40 -16.84 7.64
CA ILE A 93 -20.31 -15.83 6.57
C ILE A 93 -21.45 -14.82 6.70
N SER A 94 -22.67 -15.26 6.97
CA SER A 94 -23.80 -14.35 7.22
C SER A 94 -23.53 -13.37 8.36
N SER A 95 -22.82 -13.78 9.40
CA SER A 95 -22.43 -12.93 10.53
C SER A 95 -21.32 -11.94 10.12
N ILE A 96 -20.33 -12.37 9.33
CA ILE A 96 -19.27 -11.52 8.80
C ILE A 96 -19.83 -10.41 7.90
N LEU A 97 -20.77 -10.77 7.02
CA LEU A 97 -21.35 -9.83 6.07
C LEU A 97 -22.29 -8.80 6.70
N LYS A 98 -22.95 -9.13 7.83
CA LYS A 98 -23.83 -8.20 8.56
C LYS A 98 -23.07 -7.18 9.40
N ASN A 99 -21.95 -7.55 9.94
CA ASN A 99 -21.16 -6.72 10.85
C ASN A 99 -19.81 -6.44 10.22
N THR A 100 -19.61 -5.36 9.55
CA THR A 100 -18.44 -4.85 8.82
C THR A 100 -17.04 -5.43 9.13
N SER A 101 -16.93 -6.40 9.99
CA SER A 101 -15.79 -7.28 10.31
C SER A 101 -15.99 -7.93 11.68
N THR A 102 -16.13 -9.22 11.72
CA THR A 102 -16.31 -9.95 12.97
C THR A 102 -15.25 -11.01 13.11
N VAL A 103 -14.63 -11.07 14.29
CA VAL A 103 -13.91 -12.26 14.72
C VAL A 103 -14.97 -13.25 15.17
N TYR A 104 -15.06 -14.35 14.47
CA TYR A 104 -15.97 -15.42 14.81
C TYR A 104 -15.22 -16.51 15.56
N GLN A 105 -15.55 -16.65 16.84
CA GLN A 105 -14.99 -17.65 17.74
C GLN A 105 -16.16 -18.33 18.44
N LYS A 106 -16.79 -19.32 17.81
CA LYS A 106 -17.93 -20.00 18.40
C LYS A 106 -18.01 -21.45 17.99
N ASP A 107 -18.65 -22.26 18.84
CA ASP A 107 -18.93 -23.69 18.68
C ASP A 107 -19.93 -24.02 17.54
N ASP A 108 -19.77 -23.39 16.38
CA ASP A 108 -20.57 -23.70 15.19
C ASP A 108 -19.79 -24.66 14.28
N LYS A 109 -19.87 -25.95 14.63
CA LYS A 109 -19.17 -26.99 13.87
C LYS A 109 -19.70 -27.15 12.44
N ASP A 110 -20.98 -26.94 12.25
CA ASP A 110 -21.62 -27.12 10.94
C ASP A 110 -21.20 -25.99 10.00
N GLY A 111 -21.25 -24.73 10.45
CA GLY A 111 -20.76 -23.59 9.68
C GLY A 111 -19.26 -23.67 9.38
N TRP A 112 -18.47 -24.21 10.30
CA TRP A 112 -17.02 -24.40 10.10
C TRP A 112 -16.69 -25.43 9.02
N ASN A 113 -17.37 -26.58 9.04
CA ASN A 113 -17.16 -27.65 8.06
C ASN A 113 -17.56 -27.24 6.62
N GLU A 114 -18.37 -26.21 6.46
CA GLU A 114 -18.68 -25.59 5.15
C GLU A 114 -17.64 -24.55 4.70
N LEU A 115 -16.60 -24.29 5.49
CA LEU A 115 -15.51 -23.35 5.14
C LEU A 115 -14.20 -24.04 4.82
N PHE A 116 -13.93 -25.20 5.45
CA PHE A 116 -12.63 -25.85 5.40
C PHE A 116 -12.75 -27.34 5.11
N ASP A 117 -11.84 -27.85 4.25
CA ASP A 117 -11.72 -29.27 3.94
C ASP A 117 -10.82 -29.97 4.96
N ASP A 118 -11.24 -31.17 5.40
CA ASP A 118 -10.49 -32.10 6.30
C ASP A 118 -9.88 -31.49 7.59
N LYS A 119 -10.30 -30.30 8.01
CA LYS A 119 -9.83 -29.68 9.23
C LYS A 119 -10.93 -29.56 10.28
N PRO A 120 -11.05 -30.56 11.18
CA PRO A 120 -12.00 -30.47 12.28
C PRO A 120 -11.63 -29.30 13.21
N TRP A 121 -12.64 -28.53 13.61
CA TRP A 121 -12.48 -27.46 14.58
C TRP A 121 -11.94 -27.99 15.93
N ARG A 122 -10.91 -27.34 16.46
CA ARG A 122 -10.19 -27.77 17.68
C ARG A 122 -10.47 -26.90 18.90
N GLY A 123 -11.33 -25.91 18.81
CA GLY A 123 -11.78 -25.06 19.93
C GLY A 123 -10.91 -23.83 20.22
N SER A 124 -9.73 -23.72 19.63
CA SER A 124 -8.86 -22.53 19.74
C SER A 124 -8.82 -21.67 18.49
N GLU A 125 -9.40 -22.17 17.41
CA GLU A 125 -9.38 -21.55 16.08
C GLU A 125 -10.42 -20.43 15.98
N CYS A 126 -10.14 -19.45 15.18
CA CYS A 126 -11.11 -18.42 14.82
C CYS A 126 -10.95 -18.00 13.37
N VAL A 127 -11.97 -17.36 12.85
CA VAL A 127 -11.91 -16.70 11.55
C VAL A 127 -12.24 -15.23 11.70
N ILE A 128 -11.60 -14.42 10.88
CA ILE A 128 -11.94 -13.01 10.70
C ILE A 128 -12.30 -12.81 9.24
N GLY A 129 -13.42 -12.15 8.98
CA GLY A 129 -13.85 -11.83 7.63
C GLY A 129 -13.85 -10.33 7.39
N SER A 130 -13.54 -9.92 6.18
CA SER A 130 -13.61 -8.54 5.72
C SER A 130 -14.42 -8.49 4.42
N PRO A 131 -15.63 -7.87 4.41
CA PRO A 131 -16.47 -7.86 3.22
C PRO A 131 -15.86 -7.02 2.11
N ILE A 132 -16.02 -7.48 0.88
CA ILE A 132 -15.70 -6.79 -0.36
C ILE A 132 -17.01 -6.20 -0.89
N SER A 133 -17.06 -4.88 -1.06
CA SER A 133 -18.24 -4.18 -1.54
C SER A 133 -17.95 -3.49 -2.87
N LEU A 134 -18.85 -3.65 -3.85
CA LEU A 134 -18.84 -2.93 -5.12
C LEU A 134 -20.19 -2.22 -5.29
N HIS A 135 -20.16 -0.93 -5.62
CA HIS A 135 -21.37 -0.10 -5.81
C HIS A 135 -22.38 -0.18 -4.64
N GLY A 136 -21.87 -0.28 -3.41
CA GLY A 136 -22.71 -0.38 -2.21
C GLY A 136 -23.32 -1.76 -1.95
N SER A 137 -23.06 -2.75 -2.81
CA SER A 137 -23.49 -4.14 -2.64
C SER A 137 -22.32 -5.04 -2.28
N ILE A 138 -22.56 -6.08 -1.50
CA ILE A 138 -21.54 -7.07 -1.14
C ILE A 138 -21.25 -7.92 -2.38
N ALA A 139 -19.97 -7.91 -2.80
CA ALA A 139 -19.48 -8.69 -3.93
C ALA A 139 -18.68 -9.93 -3.50
N GLY A 140 -18.24 -9.98 -2.24
CA GLY A 140 -17.43 -11.07 -1.72
C GLY A 140 -16.89 -10.77 -0.34
N PHE A 141 -15.86 -11.49 0.06
CA PHE A 141 -15.14 -11.27 1.32
C PHE A 141 -13.73 -11.85 1.28
N VAL A 142 -12.86 -11.31 2.12
CA VAL A 142 -11.60 -11.96 2.51
C VAL A 142 -11.86 -12.70 3.80
N LEU A 143 -11.53 -13.98 3.84
CA LEU A 143 -11.61 -14.82 5.04
C LEU A 143 -10.21 -15.17 5.50
N THR A 144 -9.88 -14.88 6.75
CA THR A 144 -8.60 -15.24 7.35
C THR A 144 -8.85 -16.23 8.49
N ARG A 145 -8.19 -17.39 8.42
CA ARG A 145 -8.18 -18.41 9.48
C ARG A 145 -6.99 -18.18 10.40
N ILE A 146 -7.21 -18.37 11.68
CA ILE A 146 -6.23 -18.22 12.75
C ILE A 146 -6.34 -19.45 13.66
N ASP A 147 -5.27 -20.23 13.76
CA ASP A 147 -5.27 -21.52 14.51
C ASP A 147 -5.41 -21.32 16.02
N HIS A 148 -4.90 -20.20 16.55
CA HIS A 148 -5.05 -19.85 17.95
C HIS A 148 -5.43 -18.39 18.10
N PHE A 149 -6.57 -18.12 18.72
CA PHE A 149 -7.05 -16.75 18.96
C PHE A 149 -6.02 -15.87 19.67
N SER A 150 -5.20 -16.45 20.55
CA SER A 150 -4.09 -15.77 21.23
C SER A 150 -2.97 -15.28 20.31
N ASP A 151 -2.90 -15.81 19.10
CA ASP A 151 -1.91 -15.37 18.09
C ASP A 151 -2.30 -14.07 17.37
N MET A 152 -3.51 -13.57 17.62
CA MET A 152 -4.05 -12.35 17.01
C MET A 152 -4.02 -11.19 18.01
N THR A 153 -3.42 -10.08 17.61
CA THR A 153 -3.48 -8.81 18.33
C THR A 153 -4.64 -7.94 17.84
N ASP A 154 -5.04 -6.92 18.64
CA ASP A 154 -6.04 -5.94 18.19
C ASP A 154 -5.60 -5.18 16.92
N LYS A 155 -4.29 -5.02 16.74
CA LYS A 155 -3.70 -4.42 15.56
C LYS A 155 -3.88 -5.32 14.33
N ASP A 156 -3.57 -6.62 14.45
CA ASP A 156 -3.78 -7.58 13.37
C ASP A 156 -5.23 -7.60 12.93
N LYS A 157 -6.14 -7.59 13.91
CA LYS A 157 -7.57 -7.49 13.67
C LYS A 157 -7.93 -6.25 12.86
N SER A 158 -7.43 -5.08 13.24
CA SER A 158 -7.69 -3.82 12.55
C SER A 158 -7.20 -3.85 11.09
N VAL A 159 -6.01 -4.40 10.83
CA VAL A 159 -5.45 -4.53 9.48
C VAL A 159 -6.26 -5.52 8.64
N LEU A 160 -6.57 -6.71 9.18
CA LEU A 160 -7.38 -7.71 8.48
C LEU A 160 -8.76 -7.18 8.11
N GLN A 161 -9.36 -6.33 8.96
CA GLN A 161 -10.63 -5.66 8.70
C GLN A 161 -10.59 -4.69 7.51
N THR A 162 -9.42 -4.18 7.15
CA THR A 162 -9.27 -3.26 6.02
C THR A 162 -9.04 -3.96 4.68
N MET A 163 -8.69 -5.25 4.67
CA MET A 163 -8.37 -5.99 3.44
C MET A 163 -9.52 -6.03 2.42
N GLY A 164 -10.75 -6.24 2.89
CA GLY A 164 -11.92 -6.20 2.00
C GLY A 164 -12.16 -4.83 1.38
N LYS A 165 -11.95 -3.75 2.13
CA LYS A 165 -12.04 -2.39 1.61
C LYS A 165 -10.95 -2.12 0.57
N PHE A 166 -9.73 -2.60 0.81
CA PHE A 166 -8.63 -2.48 -0.14
C PHE A 166 -8.98 -3.14 -1.49
N ILE A 167 -9.48 -4.39 -1.47
CA ILE A 167 -9.95 -5.07 -2.68
C ILE A 167 -11.12 -4.30 -3.32
N SER A 168 -12.10 -3.86 -2.53
CA SER A 168 -13.25 -3.10 -3.02
C SER A 168 -12.83 -1.87 -3.83
N HIS A 169 -11.87 -1.11 -3.32
CA HIS A 169 -11.34 0.07 -4.00
C HIS A 169 -10.55 -0.30 -5.25
N GLY A 170 -9.73 -1.34 -5.19
CA GLY A 170 -9.00 -1.85 -6.35
C GLY A 170 -9.92 -2.29 -7.49
N LEU A 171 -10.94 -3.08 -7.17
CA LEU A 171 -11.95 -3.54 -8.14
C LEU A 171 -12.75 -2.37 -8.72
N GLY A 172 -13.19 -1.42 -7.89
CA GLY A 172 -13.92 -0.23 -8.36
C GLY A 172 -13.08 0.66 -9.28
N SER A 173 -11.77 0.75 -9.03
CA SER A 173 -10.84 1.48 -9.90
C SER A 173 -10.68 0.78 -11.25
N LEU A 174 -10.53 -0.55 -11.25
CA LEU A 174 -10.44 -1.35 -12.49
C LEU A 174 -11.72 -1.24 -13.31
N GLU A 175 -12.88 -1.34 -12.69
CA GLU A 175 -14.17 -1.20 -13.37
C GLU A 175 -14.39 0.22 -13.93
N SER A 176 -13.96 1.25 -13.20
CA SER A 176 -13.99 2.63 -13.71
C SER A 176 -13.10 2.81 -14.93
N LEU A 177 -11.95 2.14 -14.95
CA LEU A 177 -11.05 2.07 -16.11
C LEU A 177 -11.76 1.45 -17.32
N GLU A 178 -12.38 0.28 -17.16
CA GLU A 178 -13.10 -0.41 -18.25
C GLU A 178 -14.21 0.46 -18.87
N LYS A 179 -14.95 1.19 -18.04
CA LYS A 179 -16.07 2.04 -18.52
C LYS A 179 -15.63 3.29 -19.31
N HIS A 180 -14.39 3.76 -19.10
CA HIS A 180 -13.92 5.01 -19.71
C HIS A 180 -12.95 4.79 -20.87
N ILE A 181 -12.59 3.57 -21.18
CA ILE A 181 -11.67 3.26 -22.28
C ILE A 181 -12.44 3.20 -23.59
N MET A 182 -12.33 4.23 -24.41
CA MET A 182 -12.79 4.26 -25.78
C MET A 182 -11.61 4.09 -26.75
N GLY A 183 -11.65 3.06 -27.60
CA GLY A 183 -10.64 2.76 -28.64
C GLY A 183 -9.77 1.55 -28.28
N GLU A 184 -9.87 0.47 -29.08
CA GLU A 184 -9.31 -0.84 -28.75
C GLU A 184 -7.77 -0.88 -28.71
N GLU A 185 -7.09 -0.18 -29.61
CA GLU A 185 -5.61 -0.16 -29.64
C GLU A 185 -4.99 0.53 -28.41
N ASN A 186 -5.64 1.56 -27.88
CA ASN A 186 -5.14 2.28 -26.70
C ASN A 186 -5.43 1.54 -25.40
N LYS A 187 -6.50 0.73 -25.37
CA LYS A 187 -6.85 -0.12 -24.23
C LYS A 187 -5.73 -1.08 -23.87
N SER A 188 -5.34 -1.91 -24.82
CA SER A 188 -4.36 -2.97 -24.60
C SER A 188 -3.04 -2.40 -24.10
N ARG A 189 -2.59 -1.25 -24.64
CA ARG A 189 -1.35 -0.61 -24.21
C ARG A 189 -1.42 -0.03 -22.80
N ILE A 190 -2.51 0.64 -22.43
CA ILE A 190 -2.68 1.20 -21.09
C ILE A 190 -2.77 0.06 -20.06
N ILE A 191 -3.45 -1.02 -20.39
CA ILE A 191 -3.60 -2.20 -19.54
C ILE A 191 -2.27 -2.96 -19.40
N GLU A 192 -1.49 -3.10 -20.49
CA GLU A 192 -0.16 -3.71 -20.46
C GLU A 192 0.76 -2.99 -19.47
N ILE A 193 0.75 -1.67 -19.50
CA ILE A 193 1.54 -0.82 -18.62
C ILE A 193 1.07 -0.93 -17.16
N PHE A 194 -0.25 -1.07 -16.94
CA PHE A 194 -0.78 -1.33 -15.60
C PHE A 194 -0.32 -2.69 -15.05
N SER A 195 -0.19 -3.69 -15.94
CA SER A 195 0.28 -5.02 -15.54
C SER A 195 1.76 -5.06 -15.15
N GLU A 196 2.55 -4.12 -15.64
CA GLU A 196 3.96 -3.97 -15.31
C GLU A 196 4.20 -3.19 -14.01
N LEU A 197 3.19 -2.44 -13.51
CA LEU A 197 3.29 -1.76 -12.22
C LEU A 197 3.49 -2.78 -11.10
N ASN A 198 4.68 -2.81 -10.56
CA ASN A 198 4.98 -3.60 -9.38
C ASN A 198 4.51 -2.82 -8.15
N PHE A 199 3.58 -3.37 -7.38
CA PHE A 199 3.04 -2.75 -6.15
C PHE A 199 4.09 -2.56 -5.04
N LYS A 200 5.31 -3.05 -5.22
CA LYS A 200 6.48 -2.74 -4.37
C LYS A 200 7.30 -1.56 -4.91
N SER A 201 6.88 -0.96 -6.04
CA SER A 201 7.53 0.23 -6.59
C SER A 201 7.34 1.42 -5.65
N ASP A 202 8.31 2.31 -5.62
CA ASP A 202 8.15 3.62 -4.98
C ASP A 202 7.45 4.63 -5.89
N GLU A 203 7.06 5.78 -5.35
CA GLU A 203 6.40 6.86 -6.10
C GLU A 203 7.18 7.25 -7.36
N SER A 204 8.51 7.34 -7.27
CA SER A 204 9.37 7.74 -8.39
C SER A 204 9.30 6.74 -9.54
N GLN A 205 9.37 5.45 -9.25
CA GLN A 205 9.27 4.39 -10.27
C GLN A 205 7.91 4.41 -10.98
N VAL A 206 6.84 4.66 -10.25
CA VAL A 206 5.50 4.80 -10.85
C VAL A 206 5.42 6.02 -11.75
N LEU A 207 5.94 7.17 -11.32
CA LEU A 207 5.96 8.38 -12.14
C LEU A 207 6.82 8.21 -13.41
N ASP A 208 7.98 7.57 -13.28
CA ASP A 208 8.85 7.26 -14.45
C ASP A 208 8.16 6.34 -15.46
N HIS A 209 7.39 5.38 -14.97
CA HIS A 209 6.60 4.49 -15.82
C HIS A 209 5.54 5.27 -16.61
N PHE A 210 4.80 6.15 -15.94
CA PHE A 210 3.82 7.03 -16.59
C PHE A 210 4.46 8.03 -17.56
N LYS A 211 5.64 8.55 -17.24
CA LYS A 211 6.43 9.39 -18.17
C LYS A 211 6.70 8.65 -19.49
N TYR A 212 7.17 7.41 -19.40
CA TYR A 212 7.43 6.59 -20.59
C TYR A 212 6.13 6.36 -21.41
N LEU A 213 5.03 6.04 -20.72
CA LEU A 213 3.73 5.89 -21.36
C LEU A 213 3.31 7.15 -22.10
N ILE A 214 3.35 8.31 -21.43
CA ILE A 214 2.92 9.58 -22.03
C ILE A 214 3.77 9.93 -23.26
N ARG A 215 5.07 9.69 -23.21
CA ARG A 215 5.94 9.85 -24.37
C ARG A 215 5.55 9.01 -25.59
N THR A 216 4.96 7.85 -25.35
CA THR A 216 4.56 6.94 -26.43
C THR A 216 3.29 7.46 -27.13
N PHE A 217 2.40 8.12 -26.39
CA PHE A 217 1.09 8.56 -26.91
C PHE A 217 1.07 10.02 -27.36
N PHE A 218 1.94 10.86 -26.81
CA PHE A 218 1.85 12.31 -27.03
C PHE A 218 3.19 12.90 -27.48
N TYR A 219 3.10 13.78 -28.44
CA TYR A 219 4.17 14.74 -28.69
C TYR A 219 4.00 15.95 -27.77
N TYR A 220 5.02 16.29 -27.01
CA TYR A 220 5.09 17.47 -26.15
C TYR A 220 6.54 18.00 -26.08
N ASP A 221 6.67 19.27 -25.79
CA ASP A 221 7.97 19.87 -25.50
C ASP A 221 8.27 19.79 -24.01
N ARG A 222 7.22 19.81 -23.14
CA ARG A 222 7.35 19.62 -21.72
C ARG A 222 6.19 18.80 -21.16
N LEU A 223 6.52 17.88 -20.26
CA LEU A 223 5.62 17.17 -19.37
C LEU A 223 5.88 17.62 -17.94
N THR A 224 4.84 17.91 -17.17
CA THR A 224 4.92 18.21 -15.75
C THR A 224 3.88 17.41 -15.00
N ILE A 225 4.29 16.67 -13.97
CA ILE A 225 3.41 15.99 -13.02
C ILE A 225 3.58 16.68 -11.67
N SER A 226 2.47 17.16 -11.12
CA SER A 226 2.44 17.82 -9.83
C SER A 226 1.43 17.14 -8.90
N LEU A 227 1.78 16.98 -7.62
CA LEU A 227 0.90 16.43 -6.60
C LEU A 227 0.61 17.47 -5.53
N LYS A 228 -0.50 17.32 -4.82
CA LYS A 228 -0.80 18.15 -3.65
C LYS A 228 0.31 17.99 -2.61
N SER A 229 0.76 19.11 -2.05
CA SER A 229 1.71 19.13 -0.93
C SER A 229 0.99 18.83 0.39
N GLU A 230 1.75 18.41 1.41
CA GLU A 230 1.24 18.32 2.79
C GLU A 230 0.81 19.70 3.35
N LYS A 231 1.38 20.78 2.81
CA LYS A 231 0.94 22.15 3.12
C LYS A 231 -0.35 22.43 2.37
N GLU A 232 -1.41 22.71 3.11
CA GLU A 232 -2.69 23.12 2.53
C GLU A 232 -2.50 24.23 1.49
N LEU A 233 -3.20 24.12 0.37
CA LEU A 233 -3.22 25.06 -0.76
C LEU A 233 -2.00 25.06 -1.69
N ASN A 234 -0.96 24.29 -1.42
CA ASN A 234 0.21 24.16 -2.28
C ASN A 234 0.24 22.82 -3.03
N SER A 235 0.93 22.84 -4.15
CA SER A 235 1.31 21.65 -4.91
C SER A 235 2.81 21.62 -5.12
N ILE A 236 3.36 20.44 -5.34
CA ILE A 236 4.77 20.22 -5.57
C ILE A 236 4.97 19.52 -6.92
N ILE A 237 5.93 19.98 -7.70
CA ILE A 237 6.34 19.33 -8.95
C ILE A 237 7.11 18.06 -8.59
N LYS A 238 6.60 16.91 -9.01
CA LYS A 238 7.18 15.59 -8.75
C LYS A 238 8.00 15.07 -9.92
N LEU A 239 7.63 15.45 -11.14
CA LEU A 239 8.34 15.03 -12.33
C LEU A 239 8.28 16.11 -13.43
N VAL A 240 9.42 16.34 -14.08
CA VAL A 240 9.54 17.17 -15.28
C VAL A 240 10.27 16.38 -16.35
N ASP A 241 9.73 16.37 -17.57
CA ASP A 241 10.36 15.76 -18.73
C ASP A 241 10.33 16.73 -19.94
N GLY A 242 11.37 16.72 -20.75
CA GLY A 242 11.54 17.64 -21.91
C GLY A 242 12.23 18.94 -21.55
N VAL A 243 11.71 20.07 -22.08
CA VAL A 243 12.29 21.40 -21.88
C VAL A 243 12.25 21.79 -20.41
N LYS A 244 13.42 22.18 -19.88
CA LYS A 244 13.58 22.62 -18.49
C LYS A 244 13.59 24.15 -18.43
N ASP A 245 12.91 24.67 -17.44
CA ASP A 245 12.90 26.08 -17.02
C ASP A 245 13.26 26.18 -15.53
N GLU A 246 12.94 27.29 -14.88
CA GLU A 246 13.16 27.49 -13.43
C GLU A 246 12.32 26.58 -12.53
N PHE A 247 11.23 26.00 -13.07
CA PHE A 247 10.33 25.09 -12.34
C PHE A 247 10.76 23.64 -12.55
N VAL A 248 11.49 23.12 -11.59
CA VAL A 248 12.05 21.77 -11.59
C VAL A 248 11.38 20.90 -10.53
N GLU A 249 11.72 19.63 -10.53
CA GLU A 249 11.28 18.69 -9.49
C GLU A 249 11.61 19.20 -8.08
N GLY A 250 10.65 19.09 -7.16
CA GLY A 250 10.74 19.62 -5.80
C GLY A 250 10.24 21.06 -5.65
N THR A 251 9.94 21.80 -6.73
CA THR A 251 9.41 23.15 -6.65
C THR A 251 7.97 23.12 -6.13
N GLU A 252 7.70 23.85 -5.04
CA GLU A 252 6.35 24.09 -4.54
C GLU A 252 5.73 25.33 -5.21
N PHE A 253 4.44 25.26 -5.49
CA PHE A 253 3.67 26.39 -6.05
C PHE A 253 2.24 26.41 -5.50
N PRO A 254 1.55 27.58 -5.48
CA PRO A 254 0.15 27.70 -5.09
C PRO A 254 -0.77 26.92 -6.03
N SER A 255 -1.64 26.07 -5.49
CA SER A 255 -2.64 25.36 -6.29
C SER A 255 -3.73 26.32 -6.83
N HIS A 256 -4.01 27.44 -6.12
CA HIS A 256 -4.96 28.43 -6.55
C HIS A 256 -4.30 29.55 -7.38
N GLY A 257 -4.98 30.01 -8.41
CA GLY A 257 -4.53 31.14 -9.24
C GLY A 257 -3.38 30.80 -10.20
N THR A 258 -3.05 29.52 -10.37
CA THR A 258 -2.02 29.07 -11.30
C THR A 258 -2.58 28.07 -12.31
N LEU A 259 -2.02 28.06 -13.52
CA LEU A 259 -2.46 27.20 -14.63
C LEU A 259 -2.35 25.72 -14.25
N HIS A 260 -1.19 25.33 -13.69
CA HIS A 260 -0.95 23.95 -13.25
C HIS A 260 -1.78 23.55 -12.02
N GLY A 261 -2.26 24.51 -11.24
CA GLY A 261 -3.13 24.30 -10.10
C GLY A 261 -4.61 24.20 -10.47
N LEU A 262 -5.05 24.77 -11.60
CA LEU A 262 -6.46 24.78 -12.00
C LEU A 262 -7.09 23.38 -12.04
N PRO A 263 -6.49 22.33 -12.67
CA PRO A 263 -7.08 21.00 -12.64
C PRO A 263 -7.14 20.40 -11.24
N ILE A 264 -6.22 20.79 -10.35
CA ILE A 264 -6.18 20.29 -8.97
C ILE A 264 -7.37 20.81 -8.18
N VAL A 265 -7.70 22.08 -8.37
CA VAL A 265 -8.75 22.77 -7.59
C VAL A 265 -10.13 22.56 -8.19
N SER A 266 -10.23 22.67 -9.52
CA SER A 266 -11.53 22.63 -10.23
C SER A 266 -11.93 21.23 -10.69
N GLU A 267 -11.00 20.26 -10.68
CA GLU A 267 -11.14 18.91 -11.24
C GLU A 267 -11.50 18.89 -12.74
N LYS A 268 -11.26 20.01 -13.41
CA LYS A 268 -11.55 20.18 -14.84
C LYS A 268 -10.30 20.07 -15.69
N VAL A 269 -10.48 19.62 -16.92
CA VAL A 269 -9.44 19.63 -17.94
C VAL A 269 -9.17 21.06 -18.41
N ILE A 270 -7.92 21.37 -18.62
CA ILE A 270 -7.45 22.60 -19.29
C ILE A 270 -6.97 22.20 -20.67
N LEU A 271 -7.65 22.64 -21.69
CA LEU A 271 -7.28 22.46 -23.08
C LEU A 271 -7.24 23.83 -23.74
N SER A 272 -6.07 24.28 -24.18
CA SER A 272 -5.90 25.55 -24.86
C SER A 272 -4.82 25.50 -25.93
N GLN A 273 -5.11 26.10 -27.08
CA GLN A 273 -4.13 26.29 -28.16
C GLN A 273 -3.19 27.45 -27.84
N ASN A 274 -3.70 28.49 -27.17
CA ASN A 274 -2.92 29.62 -26.65
C ASN A 274 -3.42 29.95 -25.24
N TRP A 275 -2.79 29.37 -24.24
CA TRP A 275 -3.24 29.52 -22.85
C TRP A 275 -3.09 30.94 -22.33
N LYS A 276 -2.14 31.73 -22.87
CA LYS A 276 -1.94 33.13 -22.48
C LYS A 276 -3.16 34.01 -22.86
N GLU A 277 -3.81 33.71 -23.97
CA GLU A 277 -5.05 34.40 -24.36
C GLU A 277 -6.28 33.91 -23.64
N SER A 278 -6.38 32.57 -23.44
CA SER A 278 -7.55 31.96 -22.79
C SER A 278 -7.55 32.13 -21.27
N HIS A 279 -6.38 32.41 -20.66
CA HIS A 279 -6.19 32.56 -19.21
C HIS A 279 -5.31 33.76 -18.87
N GLU A 280 -5.66 34.93 -19.40
CA GLU A 280 -4.86 36.18 -19.39
C GLU A 280 -4.31 36.61 -18.02
N ASN A 281 -4.97 36.26 -16.91
CA ASN A 281 -4.56 36.67 -15.56
C ASN A 281 -4.10 35.52 -14.71
N VAL A 282 -3.73 34.38 -15.30
CA VAL A 282 -3.29 33.18 -14.60
C VAL A 282 -1.82 32.96 -14.88
N ALA A 283 -1.00 32.95 -13.83
CA ALA A 283 0.39 32.53 -13.95
C ALA A 283 0.49 31.02 -14.18
N ARG A 284 1.56 30.55 -14.80
CA ARG A 284 1.74 29.12 -15.03
C ARG A 284 1.97 28.39 -13.71
N PHE A 285 2.89 28.86 -12.88
CA PHE A 285 3.18 28.36 -11.52
C PHE A 285 3.19 29.46 -10.47
N ASN A 286 3.66 30.68 -10.83
CA ASN A 286 3.71 31.78 -9.88
C ASN A 286 3.69 33.13 -10.62
N SER A 287 3.20 34.17 -9.95
CA SER A 287 2.99 35.50 -10.54
C SER A 287 4.26 36.24 -10.94
N ASN A 288 5.43 35.80 -10.46
CA ASN A 288 6.74 36.41 -10.76
C ASN A 288 7.58 35.58 -11.71
N GLU A 289 7.00 34.60 -12.40
CA GLU A 289 7.69 33.76 -13.34
C GLU A 289 8.18 34.51 -14.59
N ALA A 290 9.29 34.05 -15.16
CA ALA A 290 9.78 34.56 -16.43
C ALA A 290 8.78 34.21 -17.56
N PRO A 291 8.69 35.05 -18.61
CA PRO A 291 7.88 34.74 -19.78
C PRO A 291 8.28 33.39 -20.39
N THR A 292 7.30 32.54 -20.65
CA THR A 292 7.54 31.23 -21.28
C THR A 292 7.13 31.24 -22.75
N ASP A 293 7.79 30.40 -23.56
CA ASP A 293 7.46 30.19 -24.98
C ASP A 293 6.35 29.15 -25.20
N PHE A 294 5.94 28.42 -24.16
CA PHE A 294 4.85 27.45 -24.28
C PHE A 294 3.54 28.15 -24.65
N GLN A 295 2.83 27.60 -25.63
CA GLN A 295 1.56 28.13 -26.15
C GLN A 295 0.41 27.15 -25.95
N SER A 296 0.49 25.97 -26.57
CA SER A 296 -0.52 24.94 -26.44
C SER A 296 -0.34 24.13 -25.18
N VAL A 297 -1.41 23.95 -24.43
CA VAL A 297 -1.41 23.18 -23.17
C VAL A 297 -2.57 22.20 -23.12
N LEU A 298 -2.32 21.06 -22.55
CA LEU A 298 -3.33 20.11 -22.11
C LEU A 298 -3.00 19.68 -20.69
N GLY A 299 -3.86 20.06 -19.76
CA GLY A 299 -3.74 19.74 -18.35
C GLY A 299 -4.95 18.96 -17.86
N VAL A 300 -4.71 17.88 -17.15
CA VAL A 300 -5.78 17.04 -16.57
C VAL A 300 -5.56 16.83 -15.09
N PRO A 301 -6.63 16.65 -14.29
CA PRO A 301 -6.49 16.28 -12.89
C PRO A 301 -6.06 14.81 -12.76
N ILE A 302 -5.19 14.53 -11.78
CA ILE A 302 -4.87 13.19 -11.31
C ILE A 302 -5.90 12.86 -10.24
N ILE A 303 -6.87 12.02 -10.56
CA ILE A 303 -8.01 11.73 -9.68
C ILE A 303 -7.88 10.35 -9.06
N ALA A 304 -8.06 10.28 -7.72
CA ALA A 304 -8.23 9.04 -6.97
C ALA A 304 -9.43 9.16 -6.03
N TYR A 305 -10.31 8.16 -6.04
CA TYR A 305 -11.53 8.11 -5.19
C TYR A 305 -12.45 9.34 -5.29
N GLY A 306 -12.53 9.95 -6.46
CA GLY A 306 -13.37 11.13 -6.70
C GLY A 306 -12.74 12.44 -6.26
N GLU A 307 -11.50 12.45 -5.76
CA GLU A 307 -10.77 13.65 -5.38
C GLU A 307 -9.52 13.83 -6.23
N SER A 308 -9.21 15.07 -6.57
CA SER A 308 -7.96 15.40 -7.23
C SER A 308 -6.78 15.26 -6.26
N ARG A 309 -5.74 14.52 -6.67
CA ARG A 309 -4.47 14.36 -5.97
C ARG A 309 -3.36 15.20 -6.56
N GLY A 310 -3.55 15.70 -7.77
CA GLY A 310 -2.55 16.46 -8.48
C GLY A 310 -2.99 16.84 -9.88
N SER A 311 -2.05 17.26 -10.71
CA SER A 311 -2.26 17.57 -12.12
C SER A 311 -1.17 16.97 -13.01
N LEU A 312 -1.57 16.63 -14.21
CA LEU A 312 -0.72 16.14 -15.29
C LEU A 312 -0.84 17.10 -16.46
N PHE A 313 0.25 17.75 -16.85
CA PHE A 313 0.32 18.71 -17.94
C PHE A 313 1.29 18.28 -19.02
N ILE A 314 0.88 18.45 -20.27
CA ILE A 314 1.74 18.45 -21.45
C ILE A 314 1.63 19.78 -22.16
N GLU A 315 2.76 20.33 -22.59
CA GLU A 315 2.88 21.68 -23.14
C GLU A 315 3.69 21.66 -24.45
N ARG A 316 3.33 22.52 -25.40
CA ARG A 316 4.05 22.72 -26.66
C ARG A 316 4.44 24.18 -26.85
N ILE A 317 5.64 24.39 -27.37
CA ILE A 317 6.14 25.71 -27.79
C ILE A 317 5.46 26.13 -29.09
N THR A 318 5.26 25.18 -30.01
CA THR A 318 4.56 25.42 -31.25
C THR A 318 3.05 25.38 -31.02
N GLY A 319 2.31 26.30 -31.64
CA GLY A 319 0.85 26.41 -31.47
C GLY A 319 0.03 25.29 -32.12
N GLN A 320 0.57 24.08 -32.29
CA GLN A 320 -0.23 22.92 -32.71
C GLN A 320 -1.17 22.52 -31.58
N PRO A 321 -2.51 22.56 -31.79
CA PRO A 321 -3.46 22.25 -30.76
C PRO A 321 -3.42 20.77 -30.38
N TYR A 322 -3.74 20.47 -29.14
CA TYR A 322 -4.14 19.14 -28.74
C TYR A 322 -5.58 18.87 -29.19
N THR A 323 -5.88 17.63 -29.54
CA THR A 323 -7.20 17.23 -30.01
C THR A 323 -8.11 16.77 -28.85
N THR A 324 -9.39 16.59 -29.13
CA THR A 324 -10.32 15.99 -28.16
C THR A 324 -9.93 14.54 -27.82
N ALA A 325 -9.34 13.82 -28.78
CA ALA A 325 -8.81 12.48 -28.52
C ALA A 325 -7.61 12.54 -27.54
N ASP A 326 -6.70 13.52 -27.71
CA ASP A 326 -5.60 13.74 -26.76
C ASP A 326 -6.14 14.04 -25.36
N GLU A 327 -7.17 14.88 -25.26
CA GLU A 327 -7.85 15.19 -23.97
C GLU A 327 -8.38 13.91 -23.30
N GLN A 328 -9.11 13.08 -24.05
CA GLN A 328 -9.68 11.85 -23.52
C GLN A 328 -8.61 10.88 -23.05
N ASN A 329 -7.55 10.69 -23.85
CA ASN A 329 -6.46 9.79 -23.53
C ASN A 329 -5.65 10.30 -22.31
N LEU A 330 -5.30 11.57 -22.25
CA LEU A 330 -4.54 12.11 -21.12
C LEU A 330 -5.37 12.10 -19.82
N LYS A 331 -6.67 12.39 -19.91
CA LYS A 331 -7.61 12.30 -18.78
C LYS A 331 -7.71 10.87 -18.23
N LEU A 332 -7.69 9.87 -19.12
CA LEU A 332 -7.65 8.48 -18.71
C LEU A 332 -6.35 8.18 -17.97
N ILE A 333 -5.21 8.57 -18.55
CA ILE A 333 -3.89 8.38 -17.90
C ILE A 333 -3.86 9.06 -16.53
N GLY A 334 -4.40 10.27 -16.37
CA GLY A 334 -4.49 10.96 -15.08
C GLY A 334 -5.30 10.20 -14.04
N ARG A 335 -6.39 9.56 -14.43
CA ARG A 335 -7.19 8.69 -13.53
C ARG A 335 -6.44 7.44 -13.13
N VAL A 336 -5.81 6.77 -14.12
CA VAL A 336 -5.02 5.56 -13.87
C VAL A 336 -3.85 5.87 -12.93
N MET A 337 -3.14 6.96 -13.20
CA MET A 337 -2.06 7.44 -12.33
C MET A 337 -2.54 7.72 -10.91
N GLY A 338 -3.68 8.40 -10.77
CA GLY A 338 -4.27 8.68 -9.46
C GLY A 338 -4.60 7.41 -8.68
N ALA A 339 -5.20 6.42 -9.33
CA ALA A 339 -5.48 5.12 -8.73
C ALA A 339 -4.19 4.42 -8.29
N SER A 340 -3.15 4.40 -9.15
CA SER A 340 -1.86 3.76 -8.86
C SER A 340 -1.14 4.42 -7.68
N LEU A 341 -1.06 5.74 -7.66
CA LEU A 341 -0.43 6.48 -6.56
C LEU A 341 -1.16 6.29 -5.25
N ASN A 342 -2.49 6.26 -5.29
CA ASN A 342 -3.26 6.01 -4.08
C ASN A 342 -3.08 4.58 -3.56
N TRP A 343 -2.97 3.59 -4.44
CA TRP A 343 -2.65 2.21 -4.04
C TRP A 343 -1.30 2.11 -3.35
N LEU A 344 -0.28 2.83 -3.81
CA LEU A 344 1.00 2.90 -3.13
C LEU A 344 0.85 3.44 -1.70
N ILE A 345 0.11 4.53 -1.52
CA ILE A 345 -0.12 5.14 -0.21
C ILE A 345 -0.84 4.17 0.73
N GLU A 346 -1.91 3.53 0.24
CA GLU A 346 -2.67 2.57 1.05
C GLU A 346 -1.85 1.30 1.36
N TYR A 347 -1.09 0.80 0.38
CA TYR A 347 -0.18 -0.33 0.60
C TYR A 347 0.88 0.00 1.65
N GLU A 348 1.53 1.18 1.53
CA GLU A 348 2.53 1.62 2.49
C GLU A 348 1.94 1.75 3.90
N LYS A 349 0.76 2.35 4.05
CA LYS A 349 0.05 2.41 5.34
C LYS A 349 -0.22 1.02 5.91
N ILE A 350 -0.70 0.10 5.09
CA ILE A 350 -0.98 -1.27 5.51
C ILE A 350 0.32 -1.96 5.91
N TYR A 351 1.37 -1.83 5.09
CA TYR A 351 2.68 -2.40 5.36
C TYR A 351 3.28 -1.86 6.65
N GLN A 352 3.29 -0.54 6.85
CA GLN A 352 3.78 0.10 8.08
C GLN A 352 2.98 -0.37 9.30
N ASN A 353 1.67 -0.42 9.20
CA ASN A 353 0.82 -0.92 10.28
C ASN A 353 1.04 -2.40 10.59
N ALA A 354 1.34 -3.22 9.58
CA ALA A 354 1.62 -4.64 9.75
C ALA A 354 3.00 -4.91 10.35
N THR A 355 4.01 -4.12 9.99
CA THR A 355 5.41 -4.42 10.29
C THR A 355 6.01 -3.58 11.40
N HIS A 356 5.42 -2.41 11.72
CA HIS A 356 5.96 -1.48 12.70
C HIS A 356 5.02 -1.30 13.90
N ASP A 357 5.60 -0.93 15.03
CA ASP A 357 4.86 -0.52 16.23
C ASP A 357 4.26 0.89 16.04
N GLY A 358 2.98 1.02 16.33
CA GLY A 358 2.22 2.25 16.08
C GLY A 358 2.73 3.48 16.84
N LEU A 359 3.32 3.29 18.02
CA LEU A 359 3.83 4.36 18.86
C LEU A 359 5.28 4.71 18.54
N SER A 360 6.17 3.72 18.61
CA SER A 360 7.61 3.91 18.45
C SER A 360 8.06 4.04 16.99
N LYS A 361 7.25 3.59 16.04
CA LYS A 361 7.57 3.46 14.60
C LYS A 361 8.74 2.52 14.28
N LEU A 362 9.27 1.81 15.27
CA LEU A 362 10.22 0.72 15.10
C LEU A 362 9.49 -0.54 14.59
N LEU A 363 10.25 -1.53 14.16
CA LEU A 363 9.66 -2.83 13.85
C LEU A 363 8.90 -3.37 15.06
N ASN A 364 7.76 -4.01 14.81
CA ASN A 364 7.02 -4.69 15.85
C ASN A 364 7.66 -6.05 16.20
N HIS A 365 7.24 -6.64 17.29
CA HIS A 365 7.76 -7.91 17.80
C HIS A 365 7.72 -9.06 16.77
N GLN A 366 6.64 -9.15 16.00
CA GLN A 366 6.48 -10.20 15.00
C GLN A 366 7.49 -10.04 13.86
N THR A 367 7.59 -8.85 13.29
CA THR A 367 8.55 -8.56 12.22
C THR A 367 10.00 -8.73 12.70
N TYR A 368 10.27 -8.35 13.96
CA TYR A 368 11.57 -8.61 14.56
C TYR A 368 11.93 -10.10 14.57
N LYS A 369 11.01 -10.98 14.98
CA LYS A 369 11.24 -12.43 14.98
C LYS A 369 11.53 -13.00 13.60
N GLU A 370 10.81 -12.51 12.59
CA GLU A 370 11.03 -12.90 11.20
C GLU A 370 12.42 -12.49 10.73
N ARG A 371 12.76 -11.20 10.92
CA ARG A 371 14.09 -10.66 10.58
C ARG A 371 15.21 -11.39 11.34
N PHE A 372 15.00 -11.68 12.60
CA PHE A 372 15.96 -12.43 13.40
C PHE A 372 16.22 -13.84 12.82
N SER A 373 15.14 -14.55 12.42
CA SER A 373 15.25 -15.84 11.77
C SER A 373 16.02 -15.77 10.45
N GLU A 374 15.74 -14.78 9.62
CA GLU A 374 16.43 -14.54 8.36
C GLU A 374 17.91 -14.23 8.58
N GLU A 375 18.25 -13.36 9.53
CA GLU A 375 19.63 -12.94 9.78
C GLU A 375 20.48 -14.07 10.38
N ILE A 376 19.91 -14.94 11.22
CA ILE A 376 20.59 -16.17 11.66
C ILE A 376 20.93 -17.08 10.47
N GLN A 377 19.98 -17.28 9.55
CA GLN A 377 20.23 -18.10 8.35
C GLN A 377 21.31 -17.48 7.46
N ARG A 378 21.29 -16.15 7.30
CA ARG A 378 22.33 -15.41 6.57
C ARG A 378 23.69 -15.52 7.26
N ALA A 379 23.74 -15.30 8.57
CA ALA A 379 24.97 -15.40 9.37
C ALA A 379 25.57 -16.81 9.27
N LYS A 380 24.74 -17.84 9.33
CA LYS A 380 25.18 -19.24 9.15
C LYS A 380 25.72 -19.49 7.73
N ARG A 381 25.04 -18.99 6.70
CA ARG A 381 25.43 -19.19 5.29
C ARG A 381 26.74 -18.50 4.95
N PHE A 382 26.91 -17.25 5.43
CA PHE A 382 28.05 -16.40 5.09
C PHE A 382 29.14 -16.40 6.17
N GLN A 383 28.97 -17.19 7.23
CA GLN A 383 29.91 -17.33 8.34
C GLN A 383 30.30 -15.99 9.00
N HIS A 384 29.34 -15.09 9.14
CA HIS A 384 29.56 -13.84 9.85
C HIS A 384 28.93 -13.85 11.25
N HIS A 385 29.43 -12.97 12.11
CA HIS A 385 28.95 -12.82 13.46
C HIS A 385 27.78 -11.82 13.52
N MET A 386 26.90 -11.98 14.49
CA MET A 386 25.87 -10.99 14.81
C MET A 386 25.69 -10.88 16.32
N ALA A 387 25.20 -9.75 16.77
CA ALA A 387 24.84 -9.56 18.17
C ALA A 387 23.34 -9.23 18.29
N VAL A 388 22.73 -9.78 19.33
CA VAL A 388 21.37 -9.47 19.73
C VAL A 388 21.43 -8.71 21.04
N LEU A 389 20.80 -7.53 21.08
CA LEU A 389 20.67 -6.69 22.27
C LEU A 389 19.19 -6.67 22.65
N ILE A 390 18.89 -6.84 23.92
CA ILE A 390 17.54 -6.64 24.47
C ILE A 390 17.68 -5.63 25.59
N PHE A 391 16.82 -4.60 25.56
CA PHE A 391 16.80 -3.51 26.50
C PHE A 391 15.43 -3.36 27.14
N ASP A 392 15.41 -2.91 28.39
CA ASP A 392 14.20 -2.61 29.17
C ASP A 392 14.35 -1.25 29.86
N LEU A 393 13.31 -0.41 29.79
CA LEU A 393 13.31 0.92 30.41
C LEU A 393 13.18 0.84 31.94
N ASP A 394 14.18 1.32 32.64
CA ASP A 394 14.20 1.25 34.10
C ASP A 394 13.04 2.06 34.70
N LYS A 395 12.22 1.38 35.52
CA LYS A 395 11.12 2.00 36.29
C LYS A 395 10.07 2.73 35.42
N PHE A 396 9.90 2.33 34.17
CA PHE A 396 8.97 2.98 33.22
C PHE A 396 7.52 3.05 33.76
N LYS A 397 7.05 2.01 34.45
CA LYS A 397 5.74 2.02 35.09
C LYS A 397 5.57 3.22 36.03
N ARG A 398 6.61 3.59 36.78
CA ARG A 398 6.58 4.77 37.67
C ARG A 398 6.38 6.07 36.91
N VAL A 399 6.94 6.19 35.71
CA VAL A 399 6.74 7.37 34.85
C VAL A 399 5.26 7.48 34.49
N ASN A 400 4.65 6.38 34.00
CA ASN A 400 3.22 6.34 33.68
C ASN A 400 2.33 6.64 34.88
N ASP A 401 2.64 6.05 36.05
CA ASP A 401 1.86 6.24 37.26
C ASP A 401 1.97 7.69 37.83
N THR A 402 3.08 8.39 37.56
CA THR A 402 3.34 9.74 38.10
C THR A 402 2.96 10.85 37.13
N LEU A 403 3.30 10.71 35.84
CA LEU A 403 3.17 11.75 34.82
C LEU A 403 2.13 11.42 33.75
N GLY A 404 1.52 10.24 33.86
CA GLY A 404 0.48 9.77 32.94
C GLY A 404 1.02 9.14 31.64
N HIS A 405 0.15 8.38 30.98
CA HIS A 405 0.49 7.67 29.74
C HIS A 405 1.03 8.58 28.61
N PRO A 406 0.54 9.83 28.39
CA PRO A 406 1.09 10.69 27.36
C PRO A 406 2.58 11.00 27.53
N TYR A 407 3.05 11.10 28.79
CA TYR A 407 4.47 11.28 29.06
C TYR A 407 5.27 9.98 28.80
N GLY A 408 4.72 8.84 29.16
CA GLY A 408 5.30 7.53 28.83
C GLY A 408 5.42 7.31 27.33
N ASP A 409 4.39 7.68 26.57
CA ASP A 409 4.42 7.61 25.10
C ASP A 409 5.53 8.49 24.51
N TYR A 410 5.71 9.71 25.01
CA TYR A 410 6.82 10.59 24.64
C TYR A 410 8.18 9.95 24.93
N VAL A 411 8.35 9.31 26.09
CA VAL A 411 9.59 8.60 26.46
C VAL A 411 9.85 7.45 25.47
N ILE A 412 8.87 6.60 25.19
CA ILE A 412 8.98 5.51 24.21
C ILE A 412 9.40 6.01 22.83
N GLN A 413 8.77 7.07 22.33
CA GLN A 413 9.10 7.66 21.03
C GLN A 413 10.53 8.22 21.01
N THR A 414 10.94 8.87 22.08
CA THR A 414 12.28 9.45 22.21
C THR A 414 13.35 8.35 22.24
N VAL A 415 13.16 7.32 23.05
CA VAL A 415 14.07 6.17 23.13
C VAL A 415 14.17 5.45 21.79
N ALA A 416 13.06 5.23 21.12
CA ALA A 416 13.02 4.63 19.79
C ALA A 416 13.86 5.41 18.78
N LYS A 417 13.74 6.73 18.78
CA LYS A 417 14.54 7.63 17.95
C LYS A 417 16.03 7.53 18.28
N ILE A 418 16.39 7.61 19.55
CA ILE A 418 17.80 7.47 19.99
C ILE A 418 18.38 6.15 19.53
N MET A 419 17.66 5.04 19.70
CA MET A 419 18.13 3.72 19.27
C MET A 419 18.36 3.66 17.76
N SER A 420 17.41 4.16 16.96
CA SER A 420 17.52 4.19 15.49
C SER A 420 18.71 5.03 15.01
N GLU A 421 18.99 6.15 15.65
CA GLU A 421 20.11 7.04 15.30
C GLU A 421 21.48 6.48 15.71
N ASN A 422 21.51 5.48 16.58
CA ASN A 422 22.74 4.88 17.10
C ASN A 422 23.11 3.53 16.46
N VAL A 423 22.40 3.08 15.47
CA VAL A 423 22.68 1.86 14.71
C VAL A 423 22.83 2.17 13.22
N ARG A 424 23.32 1.20 12.44
CA ARG A 424 23.46 1.32 10.99
C ARG A 424 22.14 1.00 10.30
N THR A 425 21.96 1.44 9.06
CA THR A 425 20.78 1.16 8.24
C THR A 425 20.55 -0.35 8.02
N ILE A 426 21.61 -1.16 8.06
CA ILE A 426 21.50 -2.62 7.92
C ILE A 426 21.07 -3.32 9.21
N ASP A 427 21.27 -2.66 10.36
CA ASP A 427 20.90 -3.22 11.65
C ASP A 427 19.39 -3.16 11.86
N VAL A 428 18.86 -4.02 12.71
CA VAL A 428 17.43 -4.14 12.97
C VAL A 428 17.11 -3.59 14.34
N VAL A 429 16.16 -2.66 14.44
CA VAL A 429 15.68 -2.12 15.71
C VAL A 429 14.18 -2.35 15.82
N ALA A 430 13.72 -2.83 16.96
CA ALA A 430 12.32 -3.16 17.20
C ALA A 430 11.86 -2.80 18.61
N ARG A 431 10.57 -2.53 18.77
CA ARG A 431 9.91 -2.57 20.06
C ARG A 431 9.42 -3.98 20.33
N TYR A 432 10.07 -4.64 21.28
CA TYR A 432 9.84 -6.06 21.58
C TYR A 432 8.63 -6.28 22.50
N GLY A 433 8.41 -5.35 23.44
CA GLY A 433 7.31 -5.36 24.38
C GLY A 433 6.81 -3.95 24.69
N GLY A 434 6.07 -3.78 25.77
CA GLY A 434 5.55 -2.49 26.20
C GLY A 434 6.64 -1.45 26.44
N GLU A 435 7.68 -1.81 27.17
CA GLU A 435 8.84 -0.99 27.54
C GLU A 435 10.17 -1.63 27.14
N GLU A 436 10.09 -2.74 26.35
CA GLU A 436 11.22 -3.55 25.90
C GLU A 436 11.57 -3.26 24.45
N PHE A 437 12.85 -3.16 24.16
CA PHE A 437 13.40 -2.93 22.82
C PHE A 437 14.41 -4.02 22.46
N ALA A 438 14.51 -4.36 21.19
CA ALA A 438 15.46 -5.34 20.69
C ALA A 438 16.22 -4.81 19.49
N ILE A 439 17.51 -5.13 19.42
CA ILE A 439 18.39 -4.74 18.31
C ILE A 439 19.14 -5.96 17.80
N ILE A 440 19.26 -6.10 16.48
CA ILE A 440 20.14 -7.07 15.83
C ILE A 440 21.24 -6.27 15.13
N LEU A 441 22.48 -6.43 15.60
CA LEU A 441 23.66 -5.88 14.94
C LEU A 441 24.24 -6.91 13.99
N ILE A 442 24.27 -6.58 12.70
CA ILE A 442 24.67 -7.50 11.63
C ILE A 442 26.17 -7.36 11.35
N ASN A 443 26.86 -8.47 11.17
CA ASN A 443 28.29 -8.51 10.89
C ASN A 443 29.11 -7.64 11.86
N THR A 444 29.04 -7.98 13.15
CA THR A 444 29.67 -7.24 14.24
C THR A 444 30.50 -8.13 15.15
N THR A 445 31.52 -7.57 15.80
CA THR A 445 32.28 -8.25 16.86
C THR A 445 31.70 -7.95 18.24
N SER A 446 32.11 -8.74 19.25
CA SER A 446 31.70 -8.52 20.64
C SER A 446 32.03 -7.11 21.14
N GLU A 447 33.23 -6.64 20.84
CA GLU A 447 33.72 -5.33 21.25
C GLU A 447 32.90 -4.19 20.59
N MET A 448 32.64 -4.31 19.28
CA MET A 448 31.83 -3.34 18.56
C MET A 448 30.39 -3.32 19.04
N ALA A 449 29.81 -4.49 19.28
CA ALA A 449 28.45 -4.59 19.82
C ALA A 449 28.32 -3.93 21.19
N LEU A 450 29.33 -4.15 22.06
CA LEU A 450 29.38 -3.52 23.39
C LEU A 450 29.50 -1.99 23.29
N VAL A 451 30.30 -1.47 22.37
CA VAL A 451 30.43 -0.02 22.13
C VAL A 451 29.08 0.60 21.69
N VAL A 452 28.37 -0.09 20.80
CA VAL A 452 27.03 0.38 20.35
C VAL A 452 26.04 0.33 21.51
N ALA A 453 26.01 -0.77 22.27
CA ALA A 453 25.14 -0.93 23.43
C ALA A 453 25.37 0.16 24.47
N GLN A 454 26.65 0.41 24.84
CA GLN A 454 27.00 1.44 25.83
C GLN A 454 26.62 2.83 25.33
N ARG A 455 26.89 3.15 24.08
CA ARG A 455 26.52 4.45 23.48
C ARG A 455 25.01 4.69 23.54
N ILE A 456 24.19 3.66 23.30
CA ILE A 456 22.72 3.74 23.40
C ILE A 456 22.33 4.03 24.86
N VAL A 457 22.89 3.29 25.81
CA VAL A 457 22.63 3.47 27.25
C VAL A 457 22.97 4.90 27.68
N ASP A 458 24.17 5.38 27.32
CA ASP A 458 24.65 6.72 27.67
C ASP A 458 23.76 7.81 27.05
N ASN A 459 23.43 7.71 25.76
CA ASN A 459 22.59 8.69 25.07
C ASN A 459 21.16 8.74 25.63
N ILE A 460 20.61 7.61 26.08
CA ILE A 460 19.30 7.58 26.73
C ILE A 460 19.37 8.22 28.10
N ALA A 461 20.42 7.95 28.90
CA ALA A 461 20.61 8.52 30.24
C ALA A 461 20.87 10.03 30.21
N ASP A 462 21.60 10.51 29.20
CA ASP A 462 21.96 11.92 29.04
C ASP A 462 20.88 12.78 28.39
N TYR A 463 19.86 12.14 27.79
CA TYR A 463 18.80 12.88 27.09
C TYR A 463 17.90 13.64 28.07
N PRO A 464 17.64 14.96 27.84
CA PRO A 464 16.77 15.76 28.70
C PRO A 464 15.30 15.52 28.37
N TYR A 465 14.68 14.48 28.95
CA TYR A 465 13.25 14.24 28.78
C TYR A 465 12.43 15.35 29.40
N SER A 466 11.90 16.25 28.60
CA SER A 466 11.10 17.38 29.05
C SER A 466 9.85 17.56 28.21
N MET A 467 8.67 17.57 28.85
CA MET A 467 7.38 17.76 28.23
C MET A 467 6.44 18.49 29.21
N ASN A 468 5.73 19.53 28.73
CA ASN A 468 4.77 20.32 29.49
C ASN A 468 5.32 20.94 30.82
N GLY A 469 6.62 21.24 30.84
CA GLY A 469 7.28 21.82 32.03
C GLY A 469 7.77 20.79 33.06
N GLU A 470 7.45 19.52 32.87
CA GLU A 470 8.00 18.43 33.69
C GLU A 470 9.25 17.87 33.03
N SER A 471 10.27 17.54 33.85
CA SER A 471 11.52 16.93 33.37
C SER A 471 11.88 15.74 34.23
N ILE A 472 12.31 14.66 33.57
CA ILE A 472 12.78 13.44 34.22
C ILE A 472 14.09 12.96 33.61
N GLN A 473 14.75 12.08 34.34
CA GLN A 473 15.88 11.30 33.87
C GLN A 473 15.42 9.84 33.66
N MET A 474 15.75 9.28 32.51
CA MET A 474 15.46 7.89 32.17
C MET A 474 16.76 7.12 32.02
N THR A 475 16.74 5.88 32.45
CA THR A 475 17.81 4.93 32.18
C THR A 475 17.26 3.67 31.55
N ILE A 476 18.12 2.87 30.96
CA ILE A 476 17.77 1.63 30.31
C ILE A 476 18.78 0.55 30.70
N SER A 477 18.30 -0.65 31.01
CA SER A 477 19.12 -1.82 31.26
C SER A 477 19.08 -2.77 30.08
N GLY A 478 20.19 -3.44 29.77
CA GLY A 478 20.20 -4.32 28.60
C GLY A 478 21.09 -5.54 28.76
N GLY A 479 20.79 -6.55 27.96
CA GLY A 479 21.58 -7.77 27.81
C GLY A 479 22.01 -8.00 26.37
N MET A 480 23.16 -8.63 26.17
CA MET A 480 23.74 -8.93 24.87
C MET A 480 24.01 -10.43 24.71
N SER A 481 23.66 -10.97 23.55
CA SER A 481 24.05 -12.30 23.09
C SER A 481 24.71 -12.25 21.73
N LEU A 482 25.68 -13.11 21.49
CA LEU A 482 26.48 -13.17 20.26
C LEU A 482 26.26 -14.52 19.54
N TYR A 483 26.03 -14.44 18.25
CA TYR A 483 26.02 -15.57 17.35
C TYR A 483 27.36 -15.64 16.60
N PRO A 484 28.02 -16.81 16.45
CA PRO A 484 27.65 -18.09 17.04
C PRO A 484 28.21 -18.32 18.45
N THR A 485 28.93 -17.36 19.03
CA THR A 485 29.75 -17.53 20.26
C THR A 485 28.95 -18.01 21.48
N HIS A 486 27.76 -17.43 21.71
CA HIS A 486 26.93 -17.77 22.88
C HIS A 486 25.84 -18.78 22.55
N SER A 487 25.40 -18.85 21.30
CA SER A 487 24.43 -19.82 20.82
C SER A 487 24.45 -19.93 19.30
N GLU A 488 24.22 -21.14 18.79
CA GLU A 488 24.01 -21.41 17.36
C GLU A 488 22.53 -21.52 17.00
N ASN A 489 21.62 -21.39 17.96
CA ASN A 489 20.19 -21.59 17.81
C ASN A 489 19.38 -20.39 18.38
N MET A 490 18.15 -20.26 17.93
CA MET A 490 17.17 -19.23 18.35
C MET A 490 16.57 -19.44 19.76
N LYS A 491 17.16 -20.29 20.61
CA LYS A 491 16.60 -20.55 21.95
C LYS A 491 17.24 -19.68 23.00
#